data_f267d757cc6d88e1893cd2b3b81f506c
#
_entry.id   f267d757cc6d88e1893cd2b3b81f506c
#
_cell.length_a   1.000
_cell.length_b   1.000
_cell.length_c   1.000
_cell.angle_alpha   90.00
_cell.angle_beta   90.00
_cell.angle_gamma   90.00
#
_symmetry.space_group_name_H-M   'P 1'
#
loop_
_entity.id
_entity.type
_entity.pdbx_description
1 polymer ?
#
loop_
_entity_poly.entity_id
_entity_poly.type
_entity_poly.pdbx_seq_one_letter_code
_entity_poly.pdbx_strand_id
1 'polypeptide(L)'
;MIKFYAHKILQTAEGKLPLDVSFHLEKGQFLSLYGNSGAGKTTLLRILTGLTEAEKSLIEVDGITWDNSEKRIHLPVQQRSIGFVFQDFALFPNLNVRENLEFALQKGKSKKLVDELLDLMELQSLQKSKPQNLSGGQKQRVALARAIIRKPKILLLDEPLSVLDDEMRFKLQDHLLKADQHYQLTTILISHHIPEIFKLSDKVIVLDKGLLVKEGTPAFVFSEEKISSKFKITGEIISIEKSDVIYIVSVLSGNTIVKVIATEDEVFTFQIGQKVLVASKAFNPLIQVIS
;
A
#
# COMPACT_ATOMS: atom_id res chain seq x y z
N MET A 1 -4.73 18.51 -6.91
CA MET A 1 -5.20 18.58 -5.51
C MET A 1 -6.51 17.82 -5.39
N ILE A 2 -6.63 16.92 -4.41
CA ILE A 2 -7.84 16.12 -4.14
C ILE A 2 -8.42 16.59 -2.80
N LYS A 3 -9.72 16.91 -2.79
CA LYS A 3 -10.51 17.00 -1.56
C LYS A 3 -11.50 15.85 -1.57
N PHE A 4 -11.47 15.04 -0.54
CA PHE A 4 -12.29 13.85 -0.42
C PHE A 4 -13.06 13.88 0.90
N TYR A 5 -14.37 13.68 0.81
CA TYR A 5 -15.23 13.33 1.93
C TYR A 5 -16.23 12.29 1.46
N ALA A 6 -16.43 11.26 2.27
CA ALA A 6 -17.46 10.27 2.04
C ALA A 6 -17.96 9.70 3.37
N HIS A 7 -19.30 9.57 3.45
CA HIS A 7 -20.01 8.84 4.50
C HIS A 7 -20.81 7.72 3.87
N LYS A 8 -20.65 6.49 4.39
CA LYS A 8 -21.37 5.30 3.92
C LYS A 8 -21.49 4.26 5.03
N ILE A 9 -22.68 3.67 5.17
CA ILE A 9 -22.86 2.50 6.05
C ILE A 9 -22.51 1.22 5.29
N LEU A 10 -21.44 0.56 5.72
CA LEU A 10 -21.01 -0.72 5.16
C LEU A 10 -21.70 -1.88 5.86
N GLN A 11 -22.10 -2.90 5.08
CA GLN A 11 -22.57 -4.16 5.65
C GLN A 11 -21.37 -5.10 5.74
N THR A 12 -21.04 -5.53 6.96
CA THR A 12 -19.93 -6.46 7.23
C THR A 12 -20.46 -7.73 7.89
N ALA A 13 -19.63 -8.76 7.99
CA ALA A 13 -19.99 -9.99 8.70
C ALA A 13 -20.29 -9.73 10.21
N GLU A 14 -19.70 -8.68 10.77
CA GLU A 14 -19.88 -8.28 12.19
C GLU A 14 -21.01 -7.26 12.39
N GLY A 15 -21.73 -6.87 11.31
CA GLY A 15 -22.81 -5.90 11.35
C GLY A 15 -22.55 -4.64 10.53
N LYS A 16 -23.19 -3.55 10.91
CA LYS A 16 -23.07 -2.26 10.23
C LYS A 16 -21.81 -1.53 10.67
N LEU A 17 -20.98 -1.10 9.72
CA LEU A 17 -19.78 -0.31 9.95
C LEU A 17 -19.94 1.06 9.26
N PRO A 18 -19.94 2.18 10.00
CA PRO A 18 -19.94 3.50 9.38
C PRO A 18 -18.54 3.81 8.82
N LEU A 19 -18.45 4.04 7.52
CA LEU A 19 -17.30 4.66 6.88
C LEU A 19 -17.54 6.17 6.88
N ASP A 20 -16.71 6.93 7.57
CA ASP A 20 -16.77 8.40 7.60
C ASP A 20 -15.34 8.95 7.52
N VAL A 21 -14.95 9.38 6.33
CA VAL A 21 -13.56 9.72 6.02
C VAL A 21 -13.47 11.01 5.24
N SER A 22 -12.65 11.93 5.74
CA SER A 22 -12.29 13.16 5.05
C SER A 22 -10.78 13.32 5.00
N PHE A 23 -10.25 13.64 3.83
CA PHE A 23 -8.82 13.96 3.68
C PHE A 23 -8.55 14.89 2.51
N HIS A 24 -7.34 15.43 2.53
CA HIS A 24 -6.80 16.28 1.49
C HIS A 24 -5.47 15.73 0.99
N LEU A 25 -5.26 15.77 -0.35
CA LEU A 25 -4.04 15.31 -0.99
C LEU A 25 -3.60 16.31 -2.06
N GLU A 26 -2.36 16.75 -1.98
CA GLU A 26 -1.79 17.65 -2.98
C GLU A 26 -1.48 16.92 -4.29
N LYS A 27 -1.38 17.68 -5.36
CA LYS A 27 -0.99 17.13 -6.66
C LYS A 27 0.44 16.60 -6.59
N GLY A 28 0.67 15.41 -7.12
CA GLY A 28 1.97 14.75 -7.12
C GLY A 28 2.35 14.08 -5.80
N GLN A 29 1.49 14.13 -4.77
CA GLN A 29 1.74 13.39 -3.52
C GLN A 29 1.41 11.93 -3.65
N PHE A 30 2.18 11.13 -2.92
CA PHE A 30 1.97 9.69 -2.74
C PHE A 30 1.37 9.43 -1.35
N LEU A 31 0.10 9.02 -1.32
CA LEU A 31 -0.65 8.68 -0.11
C LEU A 31 -0.73 7.17 0.09
N SER A 32 -0.40 6.67 1.27
CA SER A 32 -0.76 5.31 1.68
C SER A 32 -1.97 5.28 2.62
N LEU A 33 -2.89 4.37 2.34
CA LEU A 33 -3.99 3.99 3.24
C LEU A 33 -3.59 2.73 4.00
N TYR A 34 -3.39 2.86 5.30
CA TYR A 34 -3.02 1.78 6.22
C TYR A 34 -4.18 1.46 7.17
N GLY A 35 -4.27 0.23 7.65
CA GLY A 35 -5.28 -0.20 8.63
C GLY A 35 -5.67 -1.66 8.44
N ASN A 36 -6.38 -2.22 9.41
CA ASN A 36 -6.78 -3.62 9.43
C ASN A 36 -7.64 -4.02 8.20
N SER A 37 -7.68 -5.32 7.90
CA SER A 37 -8.65 -5.85 6.93
C SER A 37 -10.08 -5.49 7.37
N GLY A 38 -10.93 -5.12 6.42
CA GLY A 38 -12.29 -4.68 6.73
C GLY A 38 -12.43 -3.22 7.20
N ALA A 39 -11.34 -2.45 7.39
CA ALA A 39 -11.43 -1.04 7.80
C ALA A 39 -12.07 -0.09 6.76
N GLY A 40 -12.42 -0.57 5.57
CA GLY A 40 -13.10 0.23 4.54
C GLY A 40 -12.18 0.82 3.46
N LYS A 41 -10.88 0.49 3.45
CA LYS A 41 -9.87 1.05 2.51
C LYS A 41 -10.25 0.86 1.03
N THR A 42 -10.54 -0.37 0.60
CA THR A 42 -10.97 -0.67 -0.78
C THR A 42 -12.28 0.02 -1.13
N THR A 43 -13.23 0.12 -0.18
CA THR A 43 -14.48 0.84 -0.39
C THR A 43 -14.23 2.32 -0.63
N LEU A 44 -13.31 2.92 0.11
CA LEU A 44 -12.90 4.31 -0.08
C LEU A 44 -12.37 4.54 -1.51
N LEU A 45 -11.47 3.67 -2.02
CA LEU A 45 -11.00 3.75 -3.41
C LEU A 45 -12.16 3.58 -4.41
N ARG A 46 -13.09 2.66 -4.14
CA ARG A 46 -14.26 2.44 -5.01
C ARG A 46 -15.22 3.65 -5.03
N ILE A 47 -15.37 4.36 -3.92
CA ILE A 47 -16.13 5.63 -3.89
C ILE A 47 -15.41 6.70 -4.70
N LEU A 48 -14.11 6.87 -4.53
CA LEU A 48 -13.31 7.84 -5.29
C LEU A 48 -13.40 7.59 -6.80
N THR A 49 -13.41 6.31 -7.21
CA THR A 49 -13.58 5.95 -8.63
C THR A 49 -15.01 6.16 -9.15
N GLY A 50 -16.02 6.23 -8.28
CA GLY A 50 -17.44 6.22 -8.65
C GLY A 50 -17.99 4.82 -8.93
N LEU A 51 -17.25 3.75 -8.58
CA LEU A 51 -17.72 2.36 -8.65
C LEU A 51 -18.67 1.99 -7.51
N THR A 52 -18.69 2.80 -6.47
CA THR A 52 -19.58 2.64 -5.31
C THR A 52 -20.08 4.02 -4.91
N GLU A 53 -21.38 4.16 -4.74
CA GLU A 53 -22.01 5.39 -4.26
C GLU A 53 -21.88 5.50 -2.73
N ALA A 54 -21.68 6.72 -2.25
CA ALA A 54 -21.74 7.07 -0.84
C ALA A 54 -23.09 7.71 -0.50
N GLU A 55 -23.53 7.64 0.75
CA GLU A 55 -24.76 8.29 1.22
C GLU A 55 -24.58 9.80 1.30
N LYS A 56 -23.36 10.24 1.70
CA LYS A 56 -22.91 11.63 1.60
C LYS A 56 -21.51 11.65 1.01
N SER A 57 -21.28 12.59 0.10
CA SER A 57 -19.99 12.72 -0.57
C SER A 57 -19.72 14.16 -1.00
N LEU A 58 -18.43 14.52 -0.94
CA LEU A 58 -17.86 15.67 -1.62
C LEU A 58 -16.49 15.29 -2.13
N ILE A 59 -16.37 15.10 -3.43
CA ILE A 59 -15.11 14.73 -4.09
C ILE A 59 -14.79 15.78 -5.14
N GLU A 60 -13.69 16.48 -4.94
CA GLU A 60 -13.17 17.47 -5.88
C GLU A 60 -11.74 17.11 -6.28
N VAL A 61 -11.45 17.16 -7.57
CA VAL A 61 -10.12 16.90 -8.13
C VAL A 61 -9.75 18.04 -9.06
N ASP A 62 -8.67 18.75 -8.73
CA ASP A 62 -8.20 19.94 -9.47
C ASP A 62 -9.31 20.97 -9.73
N GLY A 63 -10.15 21.22 -8.72
CA GLY A 63 -11.26 22.18 -8.81
C GLY A 63 -12.48 21.67 -9.56
N ILE A 64 -12.47 20.43 -10.06
CA ILE A 64 -13.62 19.81 -10.73
C ILE A 64 -14.35 18.92 -9.69
N THR A 65 -15.63 19.15 -9.48
CA THR A 65 -16.46 18.30 -8.63
C THR A 65 -16.76 16.99 -9.34
N TRP A 66 -16.27 15.88 -8.78
CA TRP A 66 -16.54 14.53 -9.27
C TRP A 66 -17.76 13.90 -8.61
N ASP A 67 -17.99 14.26 -7.37
CA ASP A 67 -19.15 13.80 -6.62
C ASP A 67 -19.58 14.84 -5.57
N ASN A 68 -20.88 15.09 -5.46
CA ASN A 68 -21.45 15.92 -4.42
C ASN A 68 -22.91 15.52 -4.21
N SER A 69 -23.17 14.80 -3.13
CA SER A 69 -24.50 14.27 -2.81
C SER A 69 -25.54 15.37 -2.57
N GLU A 70 -25.14 16.50 -1.97
CA GLU A 70 -26.07 17.63 -1.71
C GLU A 70 -26.51 18.31 -3.02
N LYS A 71 -25.56 18.49 -3.96
CA LYS A 71 -25.85 19.12 -5.26
C LYS A 71 -26.28 18.12 -6.32
N ARG A 72 -26.37 16.81 -5.99
CA ARG A 72 -26.69 15.72 -6.92
C ARG A 72 -25.77 15.69 -8.15
N ILE A 73 -24.50 16.00 -7.95
CA ILE A 73 -23.48 15.91 -8.97
C ILE A 73 -22.82 14.53 -8.85
N HIS A 74 -22.81 13.77 -9.95
CA HIS A 74 -22.12 12.49 -10.03
C HIS A 74 -21.44 12.37 -11.39
N LEU A 75 -20.11 12.55 -11.42
CA LEU A 75 -19.32 12.38 -12.64
C LEU A 75 -19.16 10.89 -12.93
N PRO A 76 -19.59 10.39 -14.10
CA PRO A 76 -19.43 8.98 -14.45
C PRO A 76 -17.98 8.50 -14.39
N VAL A 77 -17.78 7.22 -14.04
CA VAL A 77 -16.45 6.59 -13.92
C VAL A 77 -15.57 6.83 -15.15
N GLN A 78 -16.14 6.75 -16.36
CA GLN A 78 -15.44 6.90 -17.63
C GLN A 78 -14.87 8.32 -17.84
N GLN A 79 -15.43 9.31 -17.14
CA GLN A 79 -15.00 10.71 -17.20
C GLN A 79 -14.03 11.07 -16.08
N ARG A 80 -13.86 10.21 -15.06
CA ARG A 80 -12.86 10.38 -14.02
C ARG A 80 -11.49 9.98 -14.57
N SER A 81 -10.52 10.87 -14.45
CA SER A 81 -9.15 10.62 -14.93
C SER A 81 -8.36 9.77 -13.93
N ILE A 82 -8.70 8.49 -13.85
CA ILE A 82 -8.14 7.53 -12.89
C ILE A 82 -7.49 6.35 -13.64
N GLY A 83 -6.30 5.95 -13.18
CA GLY A 83 -5.72 4.64 -13.40
C GLY A 83 -5.94 3.79 -12.15
N PHE A 84 -6.43 2.56 -12.31
CA PHE A 84 -6.69 1.68 -11.19
C PHE A 84 -6.01 0.31 -11.40
N VAL A 85 -5.20 -0.10 -10.43
CA VAL A 85 -4.65 -1.45 -10.35
C VAL A 85 -5.38 -2.20 -9.25
N PHE A 86 -6.15 -3.22 -9.64
CA PHE A 86 -6.88 -4.10 -8.74
C PHE A 86 -5.96 -5.17 -8.17
N GLN A 87 -6.33 -5.75 -7.05
CA GLN A 87 -5.60 -6.83 -6.38
C GLN A 87 -5.41 -8.07 -7.27
N ASP A 88 -6.37 -8.38 -8.14
CA ASP A 88 -6.34 -9.49 -9.10
C ASP A 88 -5.75 -9.11 -10.46
N PHE A 89 -5.17 -7.88 -10.56
CA PHE A 89 -4.60 -7.28 -11.77
C PHE A 89 -5.60 -7.06 -12.92
N ALA A 90 -6.72 -7.76 -12.98
CA ALA A 90 -7.80 -7.65 -13.96
C ALA A 90 -7.30 -7.55 -15.42
N LEU A 91 -6.26 -8.32 -15.82
CA LEU A 91 -5.74 -8.34 -17.18
C LEU A 91 -6.72 -9.03 -18.12
N PHE A 92 -6.78 -8.57 -19.37
CA PHE A 92 -7.55 -9.22 -20.42
C PHE A 92 -6.86 -10.53 -20.86
N PRO A 93 -7.39 -11.71 -20.54
CA PRO A 93 -6.69 -12.99 -20.73
C PRO A 93 -6.48 -13.36 -22.20
N ASN A 94 -7.34 -12.85 -23.09
CA ASN A 94 -7.28 -13.11 -24.52
C ASN A 94 -6.28 -12.23 -25.27
N LEU A 95 -5.86 -11.11 -24.67
CA LEU A 95 -4.93 -10.13 -25.22
C LEU A 95 -3.52 -10.41 -24.71
N ASN A 96 -2.50 -10.22 -25.58
CA ASN A 96 -1.10 -10.24 -25.14
C ASN A 96 -0.75 -8.97 -24.33
N VAL A 97 0.49 -8.87 -23.85
CA VAL A 97 0.96 -7.72 -23.06
C VAL A 97 0.78 -6.40 -23.81
N ARG A 98 1.26 -6.32 -25.05
CA ARG A 98 1.13 -5.11 -25.87
C ARG A 98 -0.34 -4.74 -26.11
N GLU A 99 -1.15 -5.71 -26.47
CA GLU A 99 -2.59 -5.51 -26.71
C GLU A 99 -3.34 -5.07 -25.46
N ASN A 100 -2.97 -5.55 -24.27
CA ASN A 100 -3.52 -5.06 -23.00
C ASN A 100 -3.28 -3.55 -22.81
N LEU A 101 -2.10 -3.06 -23.17
CA LEU A 101 -1.78 -1.63 -23.11
C LEU A 101 -2.51 -0.86 -24.22
N GLU A 102 -2.47 -1.35 -25.46
CA GLU A 102 -3.12 -0.69 -26.61
C GLU A 102 -4.65 -0.58 -26.41
N PHE A 103 -5.27 -1.56 -25.77
CA PHE A 103 -6.71 -1.53 -25.43
C PHE A 103 -7.05 -0.35 -24.50
N ALA A 104 -6.17 -0.05 -23.55
CA ALA A 104 -6.37 1.07 -22.62
C ALA A 104 -5.99 2.43 -23.22
N LEU A 105 -5.20 2.44 -24.30
CA LEU A 105 -4.77 3.67 -24.96
C LEU A 105 -5.97 4.42 -25.56
N GLN A 106 -6.06 5.72 -25.34
CA GLN A 106 -7.09 6.57 -25.95
C GLN A 106 -6.99 6.56 -27.49
N LYS A 107 -8.13 6.48 -28.16
CA LYS A 107 -8.19 6.58 -29.62
C LYS A 107 -7.46 7.84 -30.12
N GLY A 108 -6.62 7.67 -31.15
CA GLY A 108 -5.84 8.78 -31.75
C GLY A 108 -4.52 9.11 -31.03
N LYS A 109 -4.19 8.46 -29.92
CA LYS A 109 -2.88 8.63 -29.28
C LYS A 109 -1.82 7.76 -29.95
N SER A 110 -0.56 8.24 -29.90
CA SER A 110 0.57 7.55 -30.51
C SER A 110 0.91 6.23 -29.79
N LYS A 111 1.10 5.16 -30.56
CA LYS A 111 1.60 3.87 -30.05
C LYS A 111 3.01 3.96 -29.44
N LYS A 112 3.75 5.06 -29.66
CA LYS A 112 5.05 5.32 -29.02
C LYS A 112 4.94 5.25 -27.48
N LEU A 113 3.80 5.66 -26.91
CA LEU A 113 3.58 5.57 -25.46
C LEU A 113 3.53 4.12 -24.96
N VAL A 114 3.05 3.19 -25.80
CA VAL A 114 3.09 1.75 -25.49
C VAL A 114 4.54 1.27 -25.39
N ASP A 115 5.37 1.66 -26.37
CA ASP A 115 6.80 1.28 -26.40
C ASP A 115 7.54 1.86 -25.19
N GLU A 116 7.31 3.13 -24.86
CA GLU A 116 7.86 3.82 -23.68
C GLU A 116 7.51 3.08 -22.38
N LEU A 117 6.24 2.69 -22.21
CA LEU A 117 5.81 1.97 -21.01
C LEU A 117 6.31 0.51 -20.95
N LEU A 118 6.43 -0.15 -22.11
CA LEU A 118 7.04 -1.46 -22.18
C LEU A 118 8.52 -1.42 -21.76
N ASP A 119 9.25 -0.37 -22.16
CA ASP A 119 10.64 -0.16 -21.73
C ASP A 119 10.73 0.19 -20.25
N LEU A 120 9.95 1.16 -19.77
CA LEU A 120 9.94 1.61 -18.38
C LEU A 120 9.64 0.46 -17.40
N MET A 121 8.76 -0.47 -17.80
CA MET A 121 8.35 -1.62 -16.99
C MET A 121 9.13 -2.91 -17.31
N GLU A 122 10.17 -2.83 -18.15
CA GLU A 122 10.99 -4.00 -18.58
C GLU A 122 10.13 -5.14 -19.15
N LEU A 123 9.18 -4.81 -20.03
CA LEU A 123 8.23 -5.75 -20.61
C LEU A 123 8.46 -6.01 -22.12
N GLN A 124 9.50 -5.43 -22.72
CA GLN A 124 9.75 -5.53 -24.17
C GLN A 124 9.85 -6.97 -24.67
N SER A 125 10.61 -7.83 -23.95
CA SER A 125 10.75 -9.24 -24.32
C SER A 125 9.46 -10.04 -24.17
N LEU A 126 8.51 -9.55 -23.36
CA LEU A 126 7.24 -10.20 -23.02
C LEU A 126 6.04 -9.65 -23.80
N GLN A 127 6.23 -8.68 -24.70
CA GLN A 127 5.14 -7.96 -25.34
C GLN A 127 4.15 -8.83 -26.12
N LYS A 128 4.59 -10.02 -26.62
CA LYS A 128 3.75 -10.98 -27.33
C LYS A 128 3.18 -12.08 -26.43
N SER A 129 3.58 -12.13 -25.16
CA SER A 129 3.11 -13.14 -24.21
C SER A 129 1.70 -12.84 -23.71
N LYS A 130 0.90 -13.88 -23.49
CA LYS A 130 -0.43 -13.76 -22.87
C LYS A 130 -0.32 -13.78 -21.35
N PRO A 131 -1.29 -13.20 -20.61
CA PRO A 131 -1.27 -13.12 -19.14
C PRO A 131 -1.06 -14.47 -18.44
N GLN A 132 -1.59 -15.55 -18.98
CA GLN A 132 -1.44 -16.90 -18.41
C GLN A 132 0.02 -17.38 -18.35
N ASN A 133 0.88 -16.87 -19.23
CA ASN A 133 2.29 -17.24 -19.32
C ASN A 133 3.22 -16.29 -18.54
N LEU A 134 2.65 -15.36 -17.78
CA LEU A 134 3.41 -14.36 -17.00
C LEU A 134 3.46 -14.74 -15.52
N SER A 135 4.60 -14.46 -14.88
CA SER A 135 4.71 -14.51 -13.42
C SER A 135 3.81 -13.45 -12.75
N GLY A 136 3.59 -13.56 -11.43
CA GLY A 136 2.82 -12.58 -10.66
C GLY A 136 3.34 -11.16 -10.83
N GLY A 137 4.66 -10.94 -10.66
CA GLY A 137 5.28 -9.64 -10.82
C GLY A 137 5.24 -9.11 -12.26
N GLN A 138 5.31 -9.99 -13.27
CA GLN A 138 5.13 -9.60 -14.67
C GLN A 138 3.69 -9.14 -14.95
N LYS A 139 2.69 -9.88 -14.48
CA LYS A 139 1.28 -9.49 -14.57
C LYS A 139 1.03 -8.12 -13.94
N GLN A 140 1.63 -7.89 -12.81
CA GLN A 140 1.49 -6.64 -12.08
C GLN A 140 2.12 -5.46 -12.84
N ARG A 141 3.33 -5.62 -13.40
CA ARG A 141 3.95 -4.61 -14.25
C ARG A 141 3.08 -4.25 -15.46
N VAL A 142 2.44 -5.25 -16.06
CA VAL A 142 1.48 -5.04 -17.16
C VAL A 142 0.25 -4.26 -16.66
N ALA A 143 -0.30 -4.60 -15.51
CA ALA A 143 -1.46 -3.90 -14.93
C ALA A 143 -1.12 -2.45 -14.59
N LEU A 144 0.08 -2.20 -14.04
CA LEU A 144 0.57 -0.85 -13.75
C LEU A 144 0.76 -0.03 -15.02
N ALA A 145 1.46 -0.58 -16.03
CA ALA A 145 1.62 0.07 -17.33
C ALA A 145 0.27 0.41 -17.97
N ARG A 146 -0.71 -0.53 -17.92
CA ARG A 146 -2.07 -0.32 -18.43
C ARG A 146 -2.83 0.78 -17.67
N ALA A 147 -2.63 0.90 -16.36
CA ALA A 147 -3.26 1.95 -15.57
C ALA A 147 -2.67 3.34 -15.89
N ILE A 148 -1.37 3.41 -16.17
CA ILE A 148 -0.64 4.67 -16.42
C ILE A 148 -0.80 5.15 -17.86
N ILE A 149 -1.03 4.26 -18.86
CA ILE A 149 -0.99 4.62 -20.28
C ILE A 149 -1.95 5.74 -20.69
N ARG A 150 -3.02 5.93 -19.93
CA ARG A 150 -3.97 7.03 -20.12
C ARG A 150 -3.50 8.35 -19.53
N LYS A 151 -2.32 8.38 -18.89
CA LYS A 151 -1.79 9.52 -18.12
C LYS A 151 -2.84 10.05 -17.15
N PRO A 152 -3.28 9.20 -16.18
CA PRO A 152 -4.33 9.57 -15.26
C PRO A 152 -3.88 10.69 -14.33
N LYS A 153 -4.83 11.48 -13.82
CA LYS A 153 -4.56 12.46 -12.75
C LYS A 153 -4.31 11.75 -11.41
N ILE A 154 -4.97 10.61 -11.20
CA ILE A 154 -4.88 9.84 -9.95
C ILE A 154 -4.60 8.38 -10.30
N LEU A 155 -3.57 7.81 -9.69
CA LEU A 155 -3.27 6.38 -9.74
C LEU A 155 -3.71 5.73 -8.42
N LEU A 156 -4.58 4.73 -8.51
CA LEU A 156 -5.09 3.97 -7.37
C LEU A 156 -4.53 2.55 -7.41
N LEU A 157 -3.99 2.10 -6.30
CA LEU A 157 -3.31 0.82 -6.15
C LEU A 157 -3.90 0.07 -4.94
N ASP A 158 -4.64 -1.00 -5.19
CA ASP A 158 -5.29 -1.80 -4.15
C ASP A 158 -4.46 -3.06 -3.86
N GLU A 159 -3.61 -3.00 -2.84
CA GLU A 159 -2.68 -4.06 -2.41
C GLU A 159 -1.86 -4.68 -3.55
N PRO A 160 -1.27 -3.86 -4.43
CA PRO A 160 -0.67 -4.37 -5.67
C PRO A 160 0.53 -5.29 -5.42
N LEU A 161 1.23 -5.20 -4.28
CA LEU A 161 2.46 -5.92 -3.99
C LEU A 161 2.28 -7.10 -3.01
N SER A 162 1.05 -7.41 -2.61
CA SER A 162 0.76 -8.37 -1.53
C SER A 162 1.17 -9.82 -1.82
N VAL A 163 1.18 -10.23 -3.09
CA VAL A 163 1.44 -11.62 -3.51
C VAL A 163 2.89 -11.88 -3.98
N LEU A 164 3.79 -10.92 -3.79
CA LEU A 164 5.17 -10.98 -4.27
C LEU A 164 6.15 -11.34 -3.16
N ASP A 165 7.21 -12.06 -3.53
CA ASP A 165 8.40 -12.19 -2.71
C ASP A 165 9.12 -10.84 -2.55
N ASP A 166 10.04 -10.75 -1.59
CA ASP A 166 10.69 -9.49 -1.23
C ASP A 166 11.53 -8.93 -2.38
N GLU A 167 12.28 -9.75 -3.14
CA GLU A 167 13.10 -9.29 -4.26
C GLU A 167 12.24 -8.67 -5.36
N MET A 168 11.17 -9.37 -5.74
CA MET A 168 10.25 -8.89 -6.77
C MET A 168 9.51 -7.62 -6.31
N ARG A 169 9.14 -7.56 -5.03
CA ARG A 169 8.50 -6.37 -4.42
C ARG A 169 9.41 -5.15 -4.49
N PHE A 170 10.70 -5.27 -4.16
CA PHE A 170 11.66 -4.17 -4.25
C PHE A 170 11.80 -3.64 -5.69
N LYS A 171 11.96 -4.53 -6.67
CA LYS A 171 12.05 -4.15 -8.08
C LYS A 171 10.82 -3.39 -8.55
N LEU A 172 9.64 -3.83 -8.12
CA LEU A 172 8.39 -3.21 -8.54
C LEU A 172 8.13 -1.87 -7.88
N GLN A 173 8.55 -1.70 -6.62
CA GLN A 173 8.55 -0.40 -5.95
C GLN A 173 9.41 0.62 -6.72
N ASP A 174 10.57 0.21 -7.23
CA ASP A 174 11.45 1.07 -8.03
C ASP A 174 10.78 1.45 -9.38
N HIS A 175 10.11 0.51 -10.04
CA HIS A 175 9.34 0.80 -11.24
C HIS A 175 8.19 1.78 -10.96
N LEU A 176 7.51 1.62 -9.81
CA LEU A 176 6.43 2.51 -9.40
C LEU A 176 6.95 3.92 -9.13
N LEU A 177 8.07 4.06 -8.40
CA LEU A 177 8.71 5.38 -8.15
C LEU A 177 9.16 6.05 -9.44
N LYS A 178 9.79 5.30 -10.35
CA LYS A 178 10.19 5.83 -11.67
C LYS A 178 8.97 6.33 -12.46
N ALA A 179 7.89 5.56 -12.46
CA ALA A 179 6.66 5.94 -13.15
C ALA A 179 5.98 7.16 -12.50
N ASP A 180 5.91 7.19 -11.17
CA ASP A 180 5.35 8.31 -10.42
C ASP A 180 6.10 9.61 -10.70
N GLN A 181 7.43 9.60 -10.63
CA GLN A 181 8.28 10.74 -10.94
C GLN A 181 8.19 11.18 -12.43
N HIS A 182 8.23 10.21 -13.35
CA HIS A 182 8.20 10.51 -14.78
C HIS A 182 6.87 11.13 -15.24
N TYR A 183 5.74 10.64 -14.70
CA TYR A 183 4.40 11.10 -15.07
C TYR A 183 3.80 12.10 -14.09
N GLN A 184 4.50 12.43 -12.99
CA GLN A 184 4.02 13.32 -11.90
C GLN A 184 2.63 12.92 -11.41
N LEU A 185 2.48 11.65 -11.06
CA LEU A 185 1.21 11.07 -10.65
C LEU A 185 0.81 11.56 -9.25
N THR A 186 -0.49 11.61 -8.97
CA THR A 186 -1.00 11.66 -7.60
C THR A 186 -1.43 10.24 -7.27
N THR A 187 -0.75 9.58 -6.35
CA THR A 187 -0.91 8.14 -6.12
C THR A 187 -1.55 7.85 -4.77
N ILE A 188 -2.52 6.94 -4.75
CA ILE A 188 -3.12 6.41 -3.51
C ILE A 188 -2.92 4.90 -3.50
N LEU A 189 -2.19 4.41 -2.50
CA LEU A 189 -1.82 3.01 -2.31
C LEU A 189 -2.50 2.43 -1.07
N ILE A 190 -3.14 1.30 -1.19
CA ILE A 190 -3.45 0.46 -0.02
C ILE A 190 -2.29 -0.50 0.19
N SER A 191 -1.68 -0.46 1.37
CA SER A 191 -0.63 -1.41 1.77
C SER A 191 -0.70 -1.71 3.26
N HIS A 192 -0.32 -2.94 3.62
CA HIS A 192 -0.10 -3.40 4.99
C HIS A 192 1.39 -3.50 5.34
N HIS A 193 2.27 -3.27 4.37
CA HIS A 193 3.71 -3.45 4.52
C HIS A 193 4.39 -2.13 4.87
N ILE A 194 4.76 -1.95 6.14
CA ILE A 194 5.34 -0.70 6.65
C ILE A 194 6.60 -0.25 5.87
N PRO A 195 7.59 -1.12 5.54
CA PRO A 195 8.75 -0.72 4.72
C PRO A 195 8.36 -0.14 3.36
N GLU A 196 7.33 -0.68 2.71
CA GLU A 196 6.79 -0.16 1.45
C GLU A 196 6.24 1.26 1.62
N ILE A 197 5.47 1.47 2.69
CA ILE A 197 4.91 2.79 3.02
C ILE A 197 6.02 3.82 3.25
N PHE A 198 7.08 3.45 3.99
CA PHE A 198 8.23 4.33 4.20
C PHE A 198 8.99 4.67 2.92
N LYS A 199 9.09 3.72 1.99
CA LYS A 199 9.79 3.91 0.72
C LYS A 199 9.02 4.77 -0.28
N LEU A 200 7.69 4.60 -0.33
CA LEU A 200 6.86 5.16 -1.40
C LEU A 200 6.09 6.42 -1.01
N SER A 201 5.76 6.60 0.28
CA SER A 201 4.70 7.55 0.65
C SER A 201 5.22 8.84 1.27
N ASP A 202 4.65 9.96 0.82
CA ASP A 202 4.81 11.26 1.47
C ASP A 202 3.87 11.39 2.67
N LYS A 203 2.69 10.77 2.56
CA LYS A 203 1.60 10.85 3.54
C LYS A 203 1.00 9.48 3.80
N VAL A 204 0.60 9.24 5.03
CA VAL A 204 -0.14 8.04 5.46
C VAL A 204 -1.43 8.45 6.14
N ILE A 205 -2.48 7.74 5.84
CA ILE A 205 -3.75 7.77 6.56
C ILE A 205 -3.98 6.40 7.17
N VAL A 206 -4.24 6.37 8.47
CA VAL A 206 -4.62 5.16 9.20
C VAL A 206 -6.13 5.12 9.34
N LEU A 207 -6.72 4.05 8.81
CA LEU A 207 -8.15 3.76 8.97
C LEU A 207 -8.35 2.66 9.99
N ASP A 208 -9.23 2.90 10.94
CA ASP A 208 -9.73 1.87 11.86
C ASP A 208 -11.25 1.95 11.94
N LYS A 209 -11.90 0.81 11.75
CA LYS A 209 -13.37 0.67 11.82
C LYS A 209 -14.13 1.76 11.04
N GLY A 210 -13.66 2.07 9.84
CA GLY A 210 -14.29 3.04 8.94
C GLY A 210 -13.97 4.51 9.22
N LEU A 211 -13.17 4.81 10.25
CA LEU A 211 -12.81 6.18 10.64
C LEU A 211 -11.33 6.44 10.37
N LEU A 212 -11.00 7.70 10.05
CA LEU A 212 -9.63 8.18 10.02
C LEU A 212 -9.17 8.43 11.46
N VAL A 213 -8.20 7.65 11.94
CA VAL A 213 -7.70 7.74 13.32
C VAL A 213 -6.35 8.46 13.45
N LYS A 214 -5.53 8.45 12.40
CA LYS A 214 -4.24 9.13 12.37
C LYS A 214 -3.86 9.50 10.94
N GLU A 215 -3.23 10.66 10.73
CA GLU A 215 -2.62 11.02 9.44
C GLU A 215 -1.32 11.80 9.63
N GLY A 216 -0.42 11.71 8.66
CA GLY A 216 0.85 12.42 8.68
C GLY A 216 1.90 11.76 7.79
N THR A 217 3.17 12.10 7.98
CA THR A 217 4.27 11.40 7.34
C THR A 217 4.41 9.97 7.88
N PRO A 218 5.01 9.02 7.12
CA PRO A 218 5.25 7.66 7.64
C PRO A 218 5.94 7.66 9.00
N ALA A 219 6.97 8.47 9.17
CA ALA A 219 7.69 8.58 10.44
C ALA A 219 6.79 9.04 11.59
N PHE A 220 5.93 10.03 11.37
CA PHE A 220 4.98 10.51 12.37
C PHE A 220 3.94 9.46 12.72
N VAL A 221 3.37 8.78 11.72
CA VAL A 221 2.28 7.82 11.91
C VAL A 221 2.76 6.58 12.65
N PHE A 222 3.95 6.07 12.32
CA PHE A 222 4.51 4.84 12.91
C PHE A 222 5.48 5.08 14.06
N SER A 223 5.76 6.34 14.44
CA SER A 223 6.46 6.63 15.68
C SER A 223 5.53 6.38 16.86
N GLU A 224 5.90 5.48 17.74
CA GLU A 224 5.18 5.25 18.99
C GLU A 224 5.58 6.31 20.03
N GLU A 225 4.62 7.10 20.47
CA GLU A 225 4.85 8.18 21.45
C GLU A 225 5.09 7.73 22.90
N LYS A 226 5.00 6.43 23.25
CA LYS A 226 4.83 6.05 24.66
C LYS A 226 5.89 5.18 25.34
N ILE A 227 6.97 4.78 24.70
CA ILE A 227 8.07 4.12 25.41
C ILE A 227 9.40 4.73 24.97
N SER A 228 10.14 5.31 25.92
CA SER A 228 11.48 5.91 25.73
C SER A 228 12.59 4.88 25.45
N SER A 229 12.28 3.80 24.73
CA SER A 229 13.25 2.80 24.31
C SER A 229 13.69 3.08 22.86
N LYS A 230 14.99 3.11 22.64
CA LYS A 230 15.61 3.39 21.34
C LYS A 230 15.48 2.22 20.34
N PHE A 231 15.11 1.05 20.81
CA PHE A 231 14.99 -0.16 20.00
C PHE A 231 13.85 -1.04 20.51
N LYS A 232 13.02 -1.53 19.61
CA LYS A 232 11.90 -2.45 19.92
C LYS A 232 11.76 -3.50 18.83
N ILE A 233 11.63 -4.75 19.23
CA ILE A 233 11.30 -5.88 18.35
C ILE A 233 10.15 -6.65 19.00
N THR A 234 9.11 -6.97 18.25
CA THR A 234 8.09 -7.93 18.65
C THR A 234 8.43 -9.29 18.07
N GLY A 235 8.29 -10.33 18.87
CA GLY A 235 8.56 -11.70 18.45
C GLY A 235 7.94 -12.71 19.37
N GLU A 236 8.24 -13.99 19.12
CA GLU A 236 7.78 -15.14 19.91
C GLU A 236 8.97 -15.81 20.58
N ILE A 237 8.85 -16.15 21.86
CA ILE A 237 9.90 -16.88 22.60
C ILE A 237 9.99 -18.31 22.06
N ILE A 238 11.16 -18.69 21.52
CA ILE A 238 11.40 -20.02 20.97
C ILE A 238 12.27 -20.89 21.87
N SER A 239 13.14 -20.28 22.70
CA SER A 239 13.90 -21.02 23.72
C SER A 239 14.25 -20.14 24.91
N ILE A 240 14.44 -20.76 26.08
CA ILE A 240 14.95 -20.16 27.31
C ILE A 240 16.03 -21.08 27.83
N GLU A 241 17.28 -20.61 27.86
CA GLU A 241 18.45 -21.39 28.25
C GLU A 241 19.14 -20.74 29.44
N LYS A 242 19.40 -21.52 30.49
CA LYS A 242 20.18 -21.02 31.62
C LYS A 242 21.67 -21.03 31.30
N SER A 243 22.33 -19.89 31.49
CA SER A 243 23.77 -19.72 31.30
C SER A 243 24.37 -19.09 32.54
N ASP A 244 24.89 -19.92 33.45
CA ASP A 244 25.44 -19.51 34.73
C ASP A 244 24.37 -18.74 35.59
N VAL A 245 24.58 -17.48 35.86
CA VAL A 245 23.69 -16.61 36.67
C VAL A 245 22.64 -15.84 35.84
N ILE A 246 22.63 -16.01 34.53
CA ILE A 246 21.72 -15.34 33.60
C ILE A 246 20.96 -16.36 32.76
N TYR A 247 19.90 -15.90 32.12
CA TYR A 247 19.15 -16.66 31.14
C TYR A 247 19.30 -16.00 29.75
N ILE A 248 19.44 -16.84 28.73
CA ILE A 248 19.41 -16.44 27.32
C ILE A 248 18.05 -16.80 26.77
N VAL A 249 17.26 -15.80 26.43
CA VAL A 249 15.94 -15.95 25.82
C VAL A 249 16.08 -15.70 24.33
N SER A 250 15.77 -16.70 23.51
CA SER A 250 15.75 -16.57 22.06
C SER A 250 14.36 -16.18 21.60
N VAL A 251 14.26 -15.05 20.88
CA VAL A 251 13.00 -14.50 20.38
C VAL A 251 13.04 -14.50 18.85
N LEU A 252 12.08 -15.17 18.22
CA LEU A 252 11.91 -15.18 16.78
C LEU A 252 11.09 -13.94 16.36
N SER A 253 11.69 -13.09 15.54
CA SER A 253 11.04 -11.90 14.94
C SER A 253 11.16 -11.97 13.43
N GLY A 254 10.06 -12.22 12.74
CA GLY A 254 10.08 -12.53 11.31
C GLY A 254 10.96 -13.75 11.03
N ASN A 255 12.02 -13.58 10.24
CA ASN A 255 13.00 -14.63 9.91
C ASN A 255 14.32 -14.51 10.72
N THR A 256 14.35 -13.71 11.78
CA THR A 256 15.55 -13.44 12.57
C THR A 256 15.37 -13.90 14.00
N ILE A 257 16.38 -14.57 14.57
CA ILE A 257 16.42 -14.93 15.99
C ILE A 257 17.25 -13.88 16.72
N VAL A 258 16.61 -13.23 17.71
CA VAL A 258 17.27 -12.27 18.60
C VAL A 258 17.49 -12.93 19.96
N LYS A 259 18.73 -12.96 20.43
CA LYS A 259 19.06 -13.45 21.77
C LYS A 259 19.08 -12.30 22.76
N VAL A 260 18.34 -12.42 23.85
CA VAL A 260 18.20 -11.42 24.90
C VAL A 260 18.65 -12.03 26.21
N ILE A 261 19.42 -11.28 26.99
CA ILE A 261 19.80 -11.66 28.35
C ILE A 261 18.64 -11.26 29.28
N ALA A 262 18.19 -12.20 30.09
CA ALA A 262 17.15 -11.99 31.10
C ALA A 262 17.62 -12.45 32.47
N THR A 263 17.08 -11.85 33.52
CA THR A 263 17.29 -12.25 34.91
C THR A 263 16.37 -13.42 35.26
N GLU A 264 16.66 -14.09 36.37
CA GLU A 264 15.82 -15.21 36.88
C GLU A 264 14.39 -14.76 37.17
N ASP A 265 14.19 -13.60 37.75
CA ASP A 265 12.87 -13.02 38.07
C ASP A 265 12.05 -12.72 36.80
N GLU A 266 12.69 -12.27 35.72
CA GLU A 266 12.02 -12.00 34.45
C GLU A 266 11.58 -13.30 33.78
N VAL A 267 12.44 -14.33 33.81
CA VAL A 267 12.19 -15.60 33.11
C VAL A 267 11.03 -16.38 33.78
N PHE A 268 10.79 -16.24 35.08
CA PHE A 268 9.65 -16.87 35.75
C PHE A 268 8.29 -16.46 35.13
N THR A 269 8.23 -15.34 34.46
CA THR A 269 7.01 -14.84 33.82
C THR A 269 6.89 -15.24 32.34
N PHE A 270 7.94 -15.87 31.76
CA PHE A 270 8.00 -16.16 30.32
C PHE A 270 7.60 -17.62 30.06
N GLN A 271 6.94 -17.80 28.89
CA GLN A 271 6.61 -19.13 28.37
C GLN A 271 7.06 -19.24 26.91
N ILE A 272 7.55 -20.43 26.50
CA ILE A 272 7.85 -20.72 25.09
C ILE A 272 6.55 -20.62 24.30
N GLY A 273 6.59 -19.98 23.13
CA GLY A 273 5.42 -19.64 22.30
C GLY A 273 4.75 -18.31 22.67
N GLN A 274 5.17 -17.65 23.75
CA GLN A 274 4.61 -16.37 24.17
C GLN A 274 5.10 -15.22 23.27
N LYS A 275 4.18 -14.35 22.86
CA LYS A 275 4.52 -13.11 22.13
C LYS A 275 5.06 -12.07 23.13
N VAL A 276 6.22 -11.52 22.81
CA VAL A 276 6.93 -10.55 23.65
C VAL A 276 7.39 -9.33 22.85
N LEU A 277 7.55 -8.22 23.56
CA LEU A 277 8.22 -7.03 23.08
C LEU A 277 9.61 -6.96 23.70
N VAL A 278 10.66 -7.07 22.89
CA VAL A 278 12.03 -6.81 23.29
C VAL A 278 12.32 -5.32 23.08
N ALA A 279 12.71 -4.63 24.15
CA ALA A 279 12.99 -3.21 24.14
C ALA A 279 14.30 -2.89 24.87
N SER A 280 15.11 -1.97 24.34
CA SER A 280 16.34 -1.53 24.98
C SER A 280 16.37 -0.01 25.18
N LYS A 281 16.73 0.44 26.40
CA LYS A 281 16.90 1.87 26.74
C LYS A 281 18.25 2.44 26.33
N ALA A 282 19.28 1.59 26.21
CA ALA A 282 20.64 1.97 25.85
C ALA A 282 21.09 1.14 24.64
N PHE A 283 21.10 1.75 23.47
CA PHE A 283 21.57 1.09 22.26
C PHE A 283 22.49 2.06 21.49
N ASN A 284 23.68 1.57 21.17
CA ASN A 284 24.61 2.23 20.26
C ASN A 284 24.63 1.40 18.96
N PRO A 285 23.68 1.61 18.02
CA PRO A 285 23.62 0.82 16.82
C PRO A 285 24.81 1.15 15.93
N LEU A 286 25.53 0.13 15.51
CA LEU A 286 26.46 0.22 14.39
C LEU A 286 25.65 0.02 13.11
N ILE A 287 25.71 1.01 12.21
CA ILE A 287 25.17 0.88 10.87
C ILE A 287 26.33 0.45 9.98
N GLN A 288 26.23 -0.75 9.42
CA GLN A 288 27.20 -1.28 8.46
C GLN A 288 26.53 -1.48 7.12
N VAL A 289 27.12 -0.91 6.07
CA VAL A 289 26.68 -1.16 4.69
C VAL A 289 27.08 -2.59 4.33
N ILE A 290 26.13 -3.40 3.94
CA ILE A 290 26.37 -4.74 3.40
C ILE A 290 26.45 -4.59 1.88
N SER A 291 27.59 -4.94 1.31
CA SER A 291 27.86 -4.95 -0.15
C SER A 291 27.27 -6.18 -0.81
#